data_b24d06d9818317b4ca233e3df9fc9984
#
_entry.id   b24d06d9818317b4ca233e3df9fc9984
#
_cell.length_a   1.000
_cell.length_b   1.000
_cell.length_c   1.000
_cell.angle_alpha   90.00
_cell.angle_beta   90.00
_cell.angle_gamma   90.00
#
_symmetry.space_group_name_H-M   'P 1'
#
loop_
_entity.id
_entity.type
_entity.pdbx_description
1 polymer ?
#
loop_
_entity_poly.entity_id
_entity_poly.type
_entity_poly.pdbx_seq_one_letter_code
_entity_poly.pdbx_strand_id
1 'polypeptide(L)'
;MTFRMSLFAGHSSGLSSLPNILNQIARDWQSLRWVALAVVAVLLSGCVQSLDGLGEASHDIPPKLLASMRAKGMRPESPVLIRIFKMESELEVWKVDSSGKYALLKTYPMCRWSGKLGPKTKTGDRQAPEGFYRVSMGGLNPKSQFYLSFNLGYPNRLEAALGYSGEALMVHGACSSSGCFALTDQGVGEIYAVVEKALKGGQGAFQVQAYPFRMTPQNLAAHRDDPNFAFWKNLKEGYDIFEVRRRVPRVAACGSKYVFDAEFKDGDPDDPLAGCPERIDPSDPAVVAKSSADEKKYQELAAKDFTPLAYQDGGMHPTFRALLQENGDVKLAEKVSVIKYPISRPASALADPFGGKE
;
A
#
# COMPACT_ATOMS: atom_id res chain seq x y z
N MET A 1 -116.12 -27.28 38.27
CA MET A 1 -115.11 -27.89 37.47
C MET A 1 -113.85 -26.93 37.51
N THR A 2 -113.01 -27.30 38.35
CA THR A 2 -111.81 -26.45 38.72
C THR A 2 -110.58 -27.00 38.02
N PHE A 3 -109.85 -26.12 37.32
CA PHE A 3 -108.53 -26.45 36.82
C PHE A 3 -107.48 -25.48 37.42
N ARG A 4 -106.55 -26.07 38.16
CA ARG A 4 -105.42 -25.40 38.76
C ARG A 4 -104.38 -25.22 37.72
N MET A 5 -103.79 -23.99 37.57
CA MET A 5 -102.64 -23.70 36.82
C MET A 5 -101.43 -23.56 37.76
N SER A 6 -100.47 -24.46 37.58
CA SER A 6 -99.19 -24.47 38.30
C SER A 6 -98.19 -23.52 37.65
N LEU A 7 -97.61 -22.62 38.46
CA LEU A 7 -96.51 -21.73 38.03
C LEU A 7 -95.14 -22.48 38.08
N PHE A 8 -94.48 -22.55 36.96
CA PHE A 8 -93.08 -22.94 36.93
C PHE A 8 -92.20 -21.70 37.08
N ALA A 9 -91.34 -21.70 38.12
CA ALA A 9 -90.27 -20.70 38.31
C ALA A 9 -89.15 -21.03 37.39
N GLY A 10 -88.78 -20.09 36.48
CA GLY A 10 -87.62 -20.16 35.60
C GLY A 10 -86.39 -19.77 36.33
N HIS A 11 -85.34 -20.61 36.32
CA HIS A 11 -84.04 -20.37 36.80
C HIS A 11 -83.27 -19.41 35.83
N SER A 12 -82.91 -18.27 36.32
CA SER A 12 -81.97 -17.34 35.63
C SER A 12 -80.53 -17.75 35.98
N SER A 13 -79.91 -18.57 35.17
CA SER A 13 -78.47 -18.84 35.25
C SER A 13 -77.80 -18.50 33.90
N GLY A 14 -76.94 -17.50 33.84
CA GLY A 14 -76.10 -17.40 32.67
C GLY A 14 -75.60 -16.02 32.24
N LEU A 15 -75.32 -15.05 33.13
CA LEU A 15 -74.77 -13.78 32.74
C LEU A 15 -73.55 -13.32 33.57
N SER A 16 -72.94 -14.23 34.37
CA SER A 16 -71.80 -13.87 35.23
C SER A 16 -70.43 -14.24 34.63
N SER A 17 -70.33 -14.84 33.41
CA SER A 17 -69.05 -15.29 32.82
C SER A 17 -68.44 -14.35 31.75
N LEU A 18 -69.20 -13.39 31.22
CA LEU A 18 -68.73 -12.47 30.17
C LEU A 18 -67.57 -11.54 30.59
N PRO A 19 -67.51 -10.97 31.81
CA PRO A 19 -66.39 -10.10 32.18
C PRO A 19 -65.06 -10.84 32.32
N ASN A 20 -65.05 -12.13 32.64
CA ASN A 20 -63.78 -12.89 32.76
C ASN A 20 -63.19 -13.27 31.42
N ILE A 21 -63.99 -13.52 30.39
CA ILE A 21 -63.50 -13.83 29.03
C ILE A 21 -62.92 -12.60 28.39
N LEU A 22 -63.53 -11.43 28.53
CA LEU A 22 -62.94 -10.15 27.99
C LEU A 22 -61.66 -9.76 28.67
N ASN A 23 -61.54 -9.99 29.97
CA ASN A 23 -60.25 -9.72 30.68
C ASN A 23 -59.18 -10.75 30.37
N GLN A 24 -59.55 -11.96 29.99
CA GLN A 24 -58.60 -12.99 29.54
C GLN A 24 -58.08 -12.67 28.13
N ILE A 25 -58.95 -12.31 27.18
CA ILE A 25 -58.61 -11.85 25.84
C ILE A 25 -57.75 -10.60 25.89
N ALA A 26 -58.05 -9.63 26.76
CA ALA A 26 -57.23 -8.42 26.92
C ALA A 26 -55.83 -8.71 27.46
N ARG A 27 -55.67 -9.68 28.37
CA ARG A 27 -54.35 -10.12 28.88
C ARG A 27 -53.57 -10.89 27.83
N ASP A 28 -54.21 -11.73 27.04
CA ASP A 28 -53.58 -12.45 25.94
C ASP A 28 -53.10 -11.51 24.82
N TRP A 29 -53.90 -10.44 24.53
CA TRP A 29 -53.49 -9.39 23.60
C TRP A 29 -52.31 -8.55 24.12
N GLN A 30 -52.24 -8.26 25.41
CA GLN A 30 -51.11 -7.59 26.01
C GLN A 30 -49.87 -8.47 25.98
N SER A 31 -49.93 -9.74 26.29
CA SER A 31 -48.82 -10.68 26.21
C SER A 31 -48.31 -10.84 24.78
N LEU A 32 -49.20 -10.91 23.77
CA LEU A 32 -48.85 -10.98 22.36
C LEU A 32 -48.11 -9.69 21.89
N ARG A 33 -48.54 -8.54 22.37
CA ARG A 33 -47.85 -7.25 22.08
C ARG A 33 -46.45 -7.19 22.68
N TRP A 34 -46.24 -7.70 23.89
CA TRP A 34 -44.91 -7.77 24.50
C TRP A 34 -44.00 -8.78 23.81
N VAL A 35 -44.53 -9.92 23.36
CA VAL A 35 -43.77 -10.89 22.56
C VAL A 35 -43.40 -10.31 21.19
N ALA A 36 -44.32 -9.61 20.52
CA ALA A 36 -44.04 -8.95 19.26
C ALA A 36 -42.99 -7.86 19.39
N LEU A 37 -43.03 -7.02 20.46
CA LEU A 37 -42.04 -6.02 20.76
C LEU A 37 -40.65 -6.63 21.09
N ALA A 38 -40.64 -7.75 21.81
CA ALA A 38 -39.38 -8.46 22.10
C ALA A 38 -38.76 -9.07 20.82
N VAL A 39 -39.57 -9.62 19.91
CA VAL A 39 -39.08 -10.12 18.60
C VAL A 39 -38.55 -9.00 17.72
N VAL A 40 -39.24 -7.86 17.68
CA VAL A 40 -38.74 -6.65 16.95
C VAL A 40 -37.46 -6.12 17.56
N ALA A 41 -37.32 -6.10 18.89
CA ALA A 41 -36.11 -5.68 19.59
C ALA A 41 -34.93 -6.63 19.29
N VAL A 42 -35.16 -7.96 19.22
CA VAL A 42 -34.16 -8.96 18.85
C VAL A 42 -33.74 -8.82 17.38
N LEU A 43 -34.68 -8.53 16.48
CA LEU A 43 -34.39 -8.31 15.07
C LEU A 43 -33.60 -6.99 14.84
N LEU A 44 -33.86 -5.94 15.63
CA LEU A 44 -33.12 -4.68 15.58
C LEU A 44 -31.71 -4.81 16.18
N SER A 45 -31.52 -5.62 17.22
CA SER A 45 -30.17 -5.86 17.78
C SER A 45 -29.27 -6.68 16.83
N GLY A 46 -29.85 -7.58 16.02
CA GLY A 46 -29.11 -8.28 14.96
C GLY A 46 -28.59 -7.35 13.84
N CYS A 47 -29.31 -6.28 13.53
CA CYS A 47 -28.86 -5.26 12.58
C CYS A 47 -27.76 -4.34 13.13
N VAL A 48 -27.74 -4.09 14.43
CA VAL A 48 -26.69 -3.27 15.07
C VAL A 48 -25.35 -4.02 15.09
N GLN A 49 -25.33 -5.32 15.31
CA GLN A 49 -24.08 -6.10 15.22
C GLN A 49 -23.50 -6.17 13.80
N SER A 50 -24.33 -6.08 12.77
CA SER A 50 -23.84 -6.01 11.38
C SER A 50 -23.30 -4.62 10.99
N LEU A 51 -23.67 -3.57 11.72
CA LEU A 51 -23.15 -2.22 11.53
C LEU A 51 -21.84 -1.98 12.28
N ASP A 52 -21.63 -2.60 13.45
CA ASP A 52 -20.36 -2.57 14.18
C ASP A 52 -19.25 -3.34 13.45
N GLY A 53 -19.60 -4.30 12.59
CA GLY A 53 -18.68 -4.98 11.69
C GLY A 53 -18.18 -4.13 10.51
N LEU A 54 -18.70 -2.92 10.33
CA LEU A 54 -18.19 -1.91 9.39
C LEU A 54 -17.09 -1.03 9.98
N GLY A 55 -16.69 -1.25 11.24
CA GLY A 55 -15.45 -0.72 11.79
C GLY A 55 -14.29 -1.17 10.91
N GLU A 56 -13.35 -0.26 10.63
CA GLU A 56 -12.13 -0.49 9.82
C GLU A 56 -11.59 -1.90 10.10
N ALA A 57 -11.65 -2.76 9.10
CA ALA A 57 -11.05 -4.09 9.21
C ALA A 57 -9.55 -3.90 9.45
N SER A 58 -9.12 -4.05 10.69
CA SER A 58 -7.70 -4.03 11.04
C SER A 58 -7.05 -5.22 10.33
N HIS A 59 -6.19 -4.93 9.38
CA HIS A 59 -5.44 -5.97 8.70
C HIS A 59 -4.36 -6.46 9.66
N ASP A 60 -4.48 -7.68 10.11
CA ASP A 60 -3.48 -8.25 11.02
C ASP A 60 -2.25 -8.73 10.25
N ILE A 61 -1.08 -8.49 10.87
CA ILE A 61 0.18 -8.99 10.33
C ILE A 61 0.18 -10.53 10.45
N PRO A 62 0.38 -11.28 9.34
CA PRO A 62 0.37 -12.74 9.40
C PRO A 62 1.34 -13.30 10.44
N PRO A 63 1.00 -14.38 11.14
CA PRO A 63 1.82 -14.93 12.24
C PRO A 63 3.27 -15.21 11.84
N LYS A 64 3.52 -15.72 10.63
CA LYS A 64 4.86 -15.99 10.11
C LYS A 64 5.67 -14.70 9.95
N LEU A 65 5.07 -13.62 9.45
CA LEU A 65 5.73 -12.33 9.31
C LEU A 65 5.99 -11.68 10.67
N LEU A 66 5.02 -11.79 11.59
CA LEU A 66 5.17 -11.32 12.97
C LEU A 66 6.32 -12.05 13.70
N ALA A 67 6.43 -13.37 13.50
CA ALA A 67 7.56 -14.14 14.06
C ALA A 67 8.91 -13.68 13.47
N SER A 68 8.97 -13.41 12.16
CA SER A 68 10.17 -12.84 11.51
C SER A 68 10.51 -11.46 12.05
N MET A 69 9.53 -10.60 12.30
CA MET A 69 9.75 -9.29 12.94
C MET A 69 10.34 -9.42 14.33
N ARG A 70 9.76 -10.29 15.17
CA ARG A 70 10.27 -10.55 16.54
C ARG A 70 11.71 -11.06 16.52
N ALA A 71 12.03 -11.99 15.62
CA ALA A 71 13.39 -12.54 15.47
C ALA A 71 14.41 -11.47 15.07
N LYS A 72 13.99 -10.38 14.43
CA LYS A 72 14.81 -9.23 14.01
C LYS A 72 14.74 -8.06 15.00
N GLY A 73 14.14 -8.23 16.17
CA GLY A 73 13.99 -7.15 17.16
C GLY A 73 13.05 -6.01 16.73
N MET A 74 12.13 -6.27 15.80
CA MET A 74 11.18 -5.29 15.29
C MET A 74 9.82 -5.45 15.98
N ARG A 75 9.16 -4.34 16.30
CA ARG A 75 7.77 -4.33 16.78
C ARG A 75 6.81 -3.96 15.63
N PRO A 76 5.54 -4.38 15.68
CA PRO A 76 4.53 -3.96 14.68
C PRO A 76 4.47 -2.44 14.51
N GLU A 77 4.56 -1.70 15.60
CA GLU A 77 4.46 -0.22 15.65
C GLU A 77 5.78 0.48 15.28
N SER A 78 6.91 -0.24 15.21
CA SER A 78 8.19 0.36 14.81
C SER A 78 8.08 1.06 13.45
N PRO A 79 8.76 2.19 13.24
CA PRO A 79 8.76 2.89 11.97
C PRO A 79 9.12 2.01 10.79
N VAL A 80 8.47 2.25 9.65
CA VAL A 80 8.62 1.52 8.39
C VAL A 80 9.14 2.44 7.29
N LEU A 81 9.89 1.87 6.36
CA LEU A 81 10.34 2.46 5.09
C LEU A 81 10.08 1.45 3.98
N ILE A 82 9.65 1.93 2.82
CA ILE A 82 9.50 1.14 1.59
C ILE A 82 10.57 1.58 0.58
N ARG A 83 11.22 0.60 -0.06
CA ARG A 83 12.11 0.84 -1.19
C ARG A 83 11.68 0.01 -2.38
N ILE A 84 11.65 0.61 -3.55
CA ILE A 84 11.20 -0.02 -4.80
C ILE A 84 12.33 0.05 -5.81
N PHE A 85 12.60 -1.06 -6.50
CA PHE A 85 13.61 -1.19 -7.54
C PHE A 85 12.93 -1.70 -8.80
N LYS A 86 12.79 -0.82 -9.81
CA LYS A 86 12.05 -1.13 -11.05
C LYS A 86 12.71 -2.24 -11.85
N MET A 87 14.02 -2.13 -12.10
CA MET A 87 14.75 -3.11 -12.92
C MET A 87 14.69 -4.51 -12.31
N GLU A 88 14.86 -4.63 -11.01
CA GLU A 88 14.79 -5.90 -10.29
C GLU A 88 13.35 -6.36 -10.09
N SER A 89 12.37 -5.46 -10.28
CA SER A 89 10.96 -5.69 -9.97
C SER A 89 10.75 -6.14 -8.53
N GLU A 90 11.41 -5.45 -7.58
CA GLU A 90 11.38 -5.77 -6.16
C GLU A 90 10.88 -4.58 -5.32
N LEU A 91 10.15 -4.90 -4.26
CA LEU A 91 9.78 -3.98 -3.20
C LEU A 91 10.31 -4.49 -1.86
N GLU A 92 11.10 -3.67 -1.19
CA GLU A 92 11.66 -3.96 0.13
C GLU A 92 10.88 -3.24 1.23
N VAL A 93 10.59 -3.96 2.30
CA VAL A 93 10.04 -3.41 3.54
C VAL A 93 11.13 -3.41 4.60
N TRP A 94 11.46 -2.24 5.09
CA TRP A 94 12.44 -1.99 6.14
C TRP A 94 11.74 -1.50 7.40
N LYS A 95 12.17 -1.95 8.57
CA LYS A 95 11.64 -1.49 9.86
C LYS A 95 12.76 -1.19 10.82
N VAL A 96 12.48 -0.25 11.73
CA VAL A 96 13.38 0.03 12.84
C VAL A 96 13.40 -1.16 13.79
N ASP A 97 14.59 -1.66 14.08
CA ASP A 97 14.84 -2.74 15.03
C ASP A 97 15.18 -2.21 16.45
N SER A 98 15.55 -3.10 17.35
CA SER A 98 15.94 -2.78 18.73
C SER A 98 17.20 -1.91 18.85
N SER A 99 18.02 -1.80 17.80
CA SER A 99 19.20 -0.90 17.76
C SER A 99 18.85 0.53 17.36
N GLY A 100 17.58 0.79 17.00
CA GLY A 100 17.14 2.09 16.48
C GLY A 100 17.52 2.34 15.02
N LYS A 101 17.98 1.32 14.29
CA LYS A 101 18.32 1.39 12.87
C LYS A 101 17.30 0.62 12.03
N TYR A 102 17.16 1.03 10.78
CA TYR A 102 16.36 0.27 9.83
C TYR A 102 17.08 -1.00 9.40
N ALA A 103 16.39 -2.13 9.52
CA ALA A 103 16.81 -3.42 9.03
C ALA A 103 15.77 -3.99 8.06
N LEU A 104 16.21 -4.78 7.10
CA LEU A 104 15.34 -5.40 6.09
C LEU A 104 14.42 -6.43 6.75
N LEU A 105 13.11 -6.17 6.71
CA LEU A 105 12.11 -7.14 7.14
C LEU A 105 11.90 -8.21 6.08
N LYS A 106 11.54 -7.80 4.85
CA LYS A 106 11.23 -8.71 3.74
C LYS A 106 11.34 -7.99 2.39
N THR A 107 11.78 -8.73 1.37
CA THR A 107 11.68 -8.33 -0.04
C THR A 107 10.48 -9.03 -0.68
N TYR A 108 9.69 -8.28 -1.42
CA TYR A 108 8.52 -8.75 -2.15
C TYR A 108 8.77 -8.64 -3.65
N PRO A 109 8.60 -9.73 -4.41
CA PRO A 109 8.63 -9.65 -5.86
C PRO A 109 7.41 -8.87 -6.36
N MET A 110 7.62 -7.89 -7.24
CA MET A 110 6.54 -7.20 -7.93
C MET A 110 6.11 -8.01 -9.15
N CYS A 111 4.82 -8.26 -9.26
CA CYS A 111 4.31 -8.98 -10.41
C CYS A 111 4.13 -8.08 -11.63
N ARG A 112 4.02 -6.76 -11.45
CA ARG A 112 3.97 -5.82 -12.58
C ARG A 112 4.29 -4.38 -12.15
N TRP A 113 5.03 -3.67 -12.98
CA TRP A 113 5.10 -2.23 -13.04
C TRP A 113 5.11 -1.81 -14.52
N SER A 114 4.73 -0.59 -14.87
CA SER A 114 4.59 -0.16 -16.28
C SER A 114 5.47 1.03 -16.62
N GLY A 115 5.72 1.22 -17.91
CA GLY A 115 6.58 2.24 -18.48
C GLY A 115 8.04 1.80 -18.60
N LYS A 116 8.95 2.77 -18.65
CA LYS A 116 10.41 2.58 -18.78
C LYS A 116 11.12 2.86 -17.46
N LEU A 117 12.42 2.64 -17.42
CA LEU A 117 13.28 3.28 -16.44
C LEU A 117 13.27 4.80 -16.68
N GLY A 118 13.30 5.59 -15.64
CA GLY A 118 13.16 7.05 -15.67
C GLY A 118 11.93 7.55 -14.91
N PRO A 119 11.87 8.87 -14.65
CA PRO A 119 10.78 9.48 -13.89
C PRO A 119 9.48 9.48 -14.70
N LYS A 120 8.35 9.48 -14.01
CA LYS A 120 7.06 9.83 -14.59
C LYS A 120 7.00 11.35 -14.78
N THR A 121 6.46 11.82 -15.92
CA THR A 121 6.40 13.25 -16.21
C THR A 121 5.03 13.75 -16.65
N LYS A 122 4.15 12.89 -17.19
CA LYS A 122 2.88 13.31 -17.77
C LYS A 122 1.73 12.39 -17.39
N THR A 123 0.54 12.97 -17.24
CA THR A 123 -0.71 12.19 -17.14
C THR A 123 -0.84 11.28 -18.37
N GLY A 124 -1.19 10.02 -18.15
CA GLY A 124 -1.42 9.06 -19.22
C GLY A 124 -0.17 8.44 -19.87
N ASP A 125 1.04 8.80 -19.42
CA ASP A 125 2.30 8.22 -19.92
C ASP A 125 2.52 6.76 -19.49
N ARG A 126 1.65 6.22 -18.64
CA ARG A 126 1.72 4.86 -18.08
C ARG A 126 3.03 4.54 -17.36
N GLN A 127 3.76 5.56 -16.93
CA GLN A 127 5.07 5.46 -16.32
C GLN A 127 4.95 5.28 -14.80
N ALA A 128 5.56 4.24 -14.26
CA ALA A 128 5.75 4.10 -12.82
C ALA A 128 6.83 5.10 -12.35
N PRO A 129 6.58 5.87 -11.29
CA PRO A 129 7.44 6.98 -10.90
C PRO A 129 8.75 6.53 -10.24
N GLU A 130 9.74 7.44 -10.23
CA GLU A 130 10.99 7.32 -9.48
C GLU A 130 11.19 8.58 -8.64
N GLY A 131 11.61 8.43 -7.39
CA GLY A 131 11.77 9.56 -6.47
C GLY A 131 11.50 9.20 -5.01
N PHE A 132 11.29 10.22 -4.20
CA PHE A 132 11.05 10.12 -2.76
C PHE A 132 9.65 10.62 -2.42
N TYR A 133 8.82 9.75 -1.85
CA TYR A 133 7.41 10.01 -1.54
C TYR A 133 7.15 9.83 -0.05
N ARG A 134 6.07 10.45 0.44
CA ARG A 134 5.63 10.31 1.83
C ARG A 134 4.18 9.89 1.89
N VAL A 135 3.91 8.78 2.53
CA VAL A 135 2.57 8.20 2.68
C VAL A 135 2.13 8.30 4.13
N SER A 136 1.06 9.02 4.37
CA SER A 136 0.39 9.11 5.67
C SER A 136 -0.79 8.14 5.76
N MET A 137 -1.48 8.10 6.89
CA MET A 137 -2.69 7.30 7.07
C MET A 137 -3.74 7.58 6.00
N GLY A 138 -3.93 8.85 5.59
CA GLY A 138 -4.87 9.22 4.53
C GLY A 138 -4.50 8.71 3.13
N GLY A 139 -3.26 8.25 2.93
CA GLY A 139 -2.83 7.60 1.68
C GLY A 139 -3.21 6.12 1.59
N LEU A 140 -3.64 5.50 2.68
CA LEU A 140 -4.08 4.10 2.69
C LEU A 140 -5.50 3.95 2.12
N ASN A 141 -5.72 2.97 1.26
CA ASN A 141 -7.02 2.67 0.67
C ASN A 141 -7.40 1.20 0.90
N PRO A 142 -8.17 0.91 1.96
CA PRO A 142 -8.65 -0.45 2.26
C PRO A 142 -9.77 -0.91 1.32
N LYS A 143 -10.37 0.01 0.55
CA LYS A 143 -11.46 -0.27 -0.40
C LYS A 143 -11.00 -0.17 -1.86
N SER A 144 -9.74 -0.46 -2.13
CA SER A 144 -9.19 -0.42 -3.47
C SER A 144 -9.85 -1.45 -4.38
N GLN A 145 -10.15 -1.07 -5.63
CA GLN A 145 -10.60 -1.99 -6.68
C GLN A 145 -9.55 -3.06 -7.02
N PHE A 146 -8.29 -2.86 -6.62
CA PHE A 146 -7.18 -3.78 -6.76
C PHE A 146 -6.78 -4.40 -5.42
N TYR A 147 -7.75 -4.87 -4.65
CA TYR A 147 -7.64 -5.49 -3.33
C TYR A 147 -7.33 -4.44 -2.24
N LEU A 148 -6.09 -4.13 -1.98
CA LEU A 148 -5.61 -3.11 -1.06
C LEU A 148 -4.63 -2.20 -1.80
N SER A 149 -4.55 -0.92 -1.40
CA SER A 149 -3.55 -0.04 -1.98
C SER A 149 -3.13 1.08 -1.03
N PHE A 150 -2.01 1.72 -1.34
CA PHE A 150 -1.67 3.02 -0.80
C PHE A 150 -1.16 3.94 -1.91
N ASN A 151 -1.54 5.22 -1.81
CA ASN A 151 -1.16 6.26 -2.76
C ASN A 151 0.22 6.81 -2.36
N LEU A 152 1.13 6.89 -3.32
CA LEU A 152 2.48 7.43 -3.13
C LEU A 152 2.49 8.92 -2.80
N GLY A 153 1.44 9.66 -3.19
CA GLY A 153 1.41 11.12 -3.11
C GLY A 153 2.17 11.79 -4.26
N TYR A 154 2.16 11.13 -5.43
CA TYR A 154 2.69 11.73 -6.68
C TYR A 154 1.75 12.81 -7.23
N PRO A 155 2.25 13.91 -7.83
CA PRO A 155 3.65 14.32 -7.83
C PRO A 155 4.08 14.84 -6.45
N ASN A 156 5.34 14.57 -6.07
CA ASN A 156 5.91 15.22 -4.90
C ASN A 156 6.22 16.70 -5.18
N ARG A 157 6.73 17.42 -4.19
CA ARG A 157 6.93 18.87 -4.28
C ARG A 157 7.91 19.29 -5.40
N LEU A 158 8.98 18.55 -5.62
CA LEU A 158 9.93 18.79 -6.72
C LEU A 158 9.28 18.51 -8.07
N GLU A 159 8.64 17.37 -8.21
CA GLU A 159 7.98 16.94 -9.44
C GLU A 159 6.86 17.91 -9.85
N ALA A 160 6.06 18.37 -8.89
CA ALA A 160 5.03 19.37 -9.12
C ALA A 160 5.63 20.70 -9.61
N ALA A 161 6.73 21.16 -9.01
CA ALA A 161 7.44 22.37 -9.43
C ALA A 161 8.04 22.24 -10.84
N LEU A 162 8.53 21.04 -11.20
CA LEU A 162 9.01 20.72 -12.55
C LEU A 162 7.89 20.62 -13.59
N GLY A 163 6.60 20.79 -13.20
CA GLY A 163 5.45 20.70 -14.08
C GLY A 163 5.04 19.26 -14.41
N TYR A 164 5.51 18.28 -13.64
CA TYR A 164 5.10 16.89 -13.83
C TYR A 164 3.63 16.72 -13.42
N SER A 165 2.92 15.88 -14.15
CA SER A 165 1.49 15.69 -13.97
C SER A 165 1.08 14.22 -13.91
N GLY A 166 -0.03 13.97 -13.24
CA GLY A 166 -0.60 12.66 -12.97
C GLY A 166 -1.07 12.58 -11.53
N GLU A 167 -1.84 11.55 -11.24
CA GLU A 167 -2.40 11.33 -9.92
C GLU A 167 -2.65 9.83 -9.68
N ALA A 168 -3.02 9.47 -8.45
CA ALA A 168 -3.42 8.11 -8.09
C ALA A 168 -2.37 7.03 -8.45
N LEU A 169 -1.08 7.35 -8.29
CA LEU A 169 -0.03 6.36 -8.42
C LEU A 169 0.11 5.58 -7.12
N MET A 170 -0.10 4.28 -7.22
CA MET A 170 -0.29 3.42 -6.05
C MET A 170 0.65 2.22 -6.04
N VAL A 171 0.87 1.68 -4.85
CA VAL A 171 1.26 0.29 -4.64
C VAL A 171 -0.01 -0.47 -4.32
N HIS A 172 -0.32 -1.56 -5.04
CA HIS A 172 -1.60 -2.28 -4.94
C HIS A 172 -1.49 -3.77 -5.30
N GLY A 173 -2.56 -4.52 -5.08
CA GLY A 173 -2.69 -5.92 -5.47
C GLY A 173 -3.06 -6.16 -6.93
N ALA A 174 -3.59 -7.35 -7.24
CA ALA A 174 -4.16 -7.77 -8.52
C ALA A 174 -3.20 -7.82 -9.72
N CYS A 175 -1.89 -7.72 -9.54
CA CYS A 175 -0.87 -7.97 -10.57
C CYS A 175 -1.09 -7.30 -11.94
N SER A 176 -1.74 -6.15 -11.99
CA SER A 176 -1.97 -5.38 -13.21
C SER A 176 -1.57 -3.92 -13.03
N SER A 177 -0.87 -3.32 -13.97
CA SER A 177 -0.37 -1.95 -13.85
C SER A 177 -0.57 -1.12 -15.10
N SER A 178 -0.86 0.16 -14.90
CA SER A 178 -0.90 1.22 -15.93
C SER A 178 -0.25 2.52 -15.42
N GLY A 179 0.84 2.40 -14.61
CA GLY A 179 1.56 3.51 -13.98
C GLY A 179 1.86 3.24 -12.50
N CYS A 180 1.35 2.16 -11.94
CA CYS A 180 1.47 1.77 -10.54
C CYS A 180 2.52 0.68 -10.33
N PHE A 181 2.72 0.30 -9.06
CA PHE A 181 3.50 -0.87 -8.66
C PHE A 181 2.54 -1.95 -8.15
N ALA A 182 2.41 -3.04 -8.91
CA ALA A 182 1.48 -4.11 -8.61
C ALA A 182 2.18 -5.31 -7.97
N LEU A 183 1.58 -5.83 -6.91
CA LEU A 183 1.98 -7.04 -6.20
C LEU A 183 0.85 -8.07 -6.23
N THR A 184 1.12 -9.27 -5.68
CA THR A 184 0.05 -10.22 -5.34
C THR A 184 -0.80 -9.65 -4.20
N ASP A 185 -2.05 -10.10 -4.09
CA ASP A 185 -2.93 -9.70 -2.98
C ASP A 185 -2.32 -10.07 -1.62
N GLN A 186 -1.69 -11.24 -1.53
CA GLN A 186 -0.96 -11.64 -0.33
C GLN A 186 0.19 -10.66 -0.03
N GLY A 187 0.99 -10.30 -1.04
CA GLY A 187 2.12 -9.40 -0.86
C GLY A 187 1.70 -8.01 -0.38
N VAL A 188 0.72 -7.40 -1.08
CA VAL A 188 0.22 -6.08 -0.66
C VAL A 188 -0.50 -6.14 0.67
N GLY A 189 -1.22 -7.23 0.98
CA GLY A 189 -1.89 -7.43 2.26
C GLY A 189 -0.91 -7.43 3.44
N GLU A 190 0.20 -8.15 3.32
CA GLU A 190 1.27 -8.14 4.32
C GLU A 190 1.90 -6.75 4.49
N ILE A 191 2.19 -6.05 3.38
CA ILE A 191 2.76 -4.70 3.41
C ILE A 191 1.77 -3.72 4.03
N TYR A 192 0.50 -3.77 3.63
CA TYR A 192 -0.55 -2.90 4.15
C TYR A 192 -0.70 -3.04 5.67
N ALA A 193 -0.76 -4.27 6.18
CA ALA A 193 -0.81 -4.54 7.62
C ALA A 193 0.40 -3.94 8.36
N VAL A 194 1.60 -4.07 7.80
CA VAL A 194 2.84 -3.55 8.41
C VAL A 194 2.86 -2.02 8.43
N VAL A 195 2.49 -1.35 7.33
CA VAL A 195 2.50 0.11 7.25
C VAL A 195 1.38 0.72 8.10
N GLU A 196 0.20 0.10 8.12
CA GLU A 196 -0.92 0.54 8.96
C GLU A 196 -0.57 0.50 10.45
N LYS A 197 0.04 -0.61 10.94
CA LYS A 197 0.48 -0.71 12.34
C LYS A 197 1.56 0.32 12.68
N ALA A 198 2.51 0.60 11.78
CA ALA A 198 3.52 1.63 12.00
C ALA A 198 2.92 3.04 12.07
N LEU A 199 1.98 3.37 11.20
CA LEU A 199 1.27 4.65 11.22
C LEU A 199 0.41 4.80 12.48
N LYS A 200 -0.35 3.76 12.87
CA LYS A 200 -1.12 3.73 14.13
C LYS A 200 -0.20 3.78 15.36
N GLY A 201 1.04 3.33 15.23
CA GLY A 201 2.09 3.38 16.26
C GLY A 201 2.77 4.74 16.44
N GLY A 202 2.31 5.78 15.72
CA GLY A 202 2.80 7.15 15.87
C GLY A 202 3.73 7.63 14.75
N GLN A 203 4.02 6.83 13.73
CA GLN A 203 4.72 7.30 12.55
C GLN A 203 3.77 8.16 11.69
N GLY A 204 3.91 9.48 11.71
CA GLY A 204 3.01 10.39 10.99
C GLY A 204 2.92 10.12 9.47
N ALA A 205 4.05 9.73 8.85
CA ALA A 205 4.13 9.27 7.48
C ALA A 205 5.36 8.38 7.29
N PHE A 206 5.28 7.37 6.43
CA PHE A 206 6.46 6.62 6.00
C PHE A 206 6.97 7.10 4.65
N GLN A 207 8.28 6.96 4.43
CA GLN A 207 8.88 7.29 3.15
C GLN A 207 8.82 6.09 2.20
N VAL A 208 8.56 6.36 0.92
CA VAL A 208 8.74 5.43 -0.19
C VAL A 208 9.85 5.97 -1.08
N GLN A 209 10.88 5.17 -1.31
CA GLN A 209 12.01 5.48 -2.18
C GLN A 209 11.91 4.60 -3.42
N ALA A 210 11.54 5.18 -4.56
CA ALA A 210 11.43 4.46 -5.83
C ALA A 210 12.64 4.75 -6.72
N TYR A 211 13.34 3.70 -7.10
CA TYR A 211 14.58 3.75 -7.87
C TYR A 211 14.44 3.03 -9.22
N PRO A 212 15.19 3.43 -10.25
CA PRO A 212 15.26 2.70 -11.51
C PRO A 212 15.81 1.28 -11.31
N PHE A 213 16.83 1.15 -10.47
CA PHE A 213 17.58 -0.07 -10.15
C PHE A 213 18.29 0.10 -8.82
N ARG A 214 18.89 -0.98 -8.30
CA ARG A 214 19.83 -0.87 -7.18
C ARG A 214 21.01 0.00 -7.60
N MET A 215 21.24 1.11 -6.88
CA MET A 215 22.16 2.19 -7.27
C MET A 215 23.64 1.79 -7.10
N THR A 216 24.02 0.64 -7.66
CA THR A 216 25.38 0.12 -7.67
C THR A 216 26.23 0.77 -8.78
N PRO A 217 27.57 0.83 -8.64
CA PRO A 217 28.45 1.28 -9.70
C PRO A 217 28.25 0.56 -11.04
N GLN A 218 27.94 -0.75 -10.98
CA GLN A 218 27.69 -1.58 -12.18
C GLN A 218 26.45 -1.12 -12.94
N ASN A 219 25.34 -0.95 -12.22
CA ASN A 219 24.08 -0.52 -12.83
C ASN A 219 24.19 0.91 -13.38
N LEU A 220 24.87 1.81 -12.66
CA LEU A 220 25.14 3.16 -13.17
C LEU A 220 26.00 3.14 -14.43
N ALA A 221 27.07 2.34 -14.46
CA ALA A 221 27.95 2.23 -15.62
C ALA A 221 27.21 1.67 -16.85
N ALA A 222 26.33 0.68 -16.63
CA ALA A 222 25.51 0.11 -17.69
C ALA A 222 24.51 1.09 -18.31
N HIS A 223 24.10 2.10 -17.55
CA HIS A 223 23.08 3.08 -17.98
C HIS A 223 23.65 4.52 -18.10
N ARG A 224 24.97 4.67 -18.24
CA ARG A 224 25.66 5.97 -18.25
C ARG A 224 25.21 6.92 -19.37
N ASP A 225 24.76 6.36 -20.48
CA ASP A 225 24.35 7.10 -21.68
C ASP A 225 22.82 7.40 -21.69
N ASP A 226 22.09 7.02 -20.63
CA ASP A 226 20.67 7.30 -20.52
C ASP A 226 20.41 8.78 -20.23
N PRO A 227 19.41 9.42 -20.85
CA PRO A 227 19.09 10.84 -20.62
C PRO A 227 18.70 11.13 -19.16
N ASN A 228 18.28 10.13 -18.38
CA ASN A 228 17.96 10.29 -16.97
C ASN A 228 19.15 10.11 -16.03
N PHE A 229 20.37 9.89 -16.54
CA PHE A 229 21.51 9.55 -15.73
C PHE A 229 21.84 10.59 -14.64
N ALA A 230 21.73 11.88 -14.96
CA ALA A 230 21.96 12.95 -13.99
C ALA A 230 20.94 12.92 -12.84
N PHE A 231 19.67 12.65 -13.16
CA PHE A 231 18.61 12.45 -12.17
C PHE A 231 18.90 11.22 -11.28
N TRP A 232 19.34 10.12 -11.87
CA TRP A 232 19.70 8.92 -11.12
C TRP A 232 20.92 9.12 -10.21
N LYS A 233 21.90 9.91 -10.63
CA LYS A 233 22.99 10.31 -9.74
C LYS A 233 22.49 11.10 -8.53
N ASN A 234 21.51 11.97 -8.71
CA ASN A 234 20.90 12.66 -7.58
C ASN A 234 20.07 11.70 -6.67
N LEU A 235 19.33 10.75 -7.23
CA LEU A 235 18.67 9.72 -6.41
C LEU A 235 19.68 8.89 -5.59
N LYS A 236 20.88 8.64 -6.18
CA LYS A 236 21.94 7.87 -5.50
C LYS A 236 22.43 8.55 -4.22
N GLU A 237 22.44 9.87 -4.14
CA GLU A 237 22.85 10.58 -2.93
C GLU A 237 22.00 10.15 -1.73
N GLY A 238 20.65 10.14 -1.86
CA GLY A 238 19.75 9.65 -0.81
C GLY A 238 19.84 8.14 -0.58
N TYR A 239 20.09 7.37 -1.64
CA TYR A 239 20.32 5.93 -1.53
C TYR A 239 21.54 5.63 -0.66
N ASP A 240 22.69 6.28 -0.91
CA ASP A 240 23.94 6.05 -0.20
C ASP A 240 23.86 6.44 1.28
N ILE A 241 23.16 7.52 1.60
CA ILE A 241 22.89 7.93 2.98
C ILE A 241 22.16 6.80 3.72
N PHE A 242 21.11 6.25 3.13
CA PHE A 242 20.39 5.14 3.75
C PHE A 242 21.24 3.87 3.87
N GLU A 243 22.01 3.52 2.83
CA GLU A 243 22.87 2.33 2.86
C GLU A 243 23.91 2.38 3.98
N VAL A 244 24.44 3.57 4.28
CA VAL A 244 25.46 3.75 5.32
C VAL A 244 24.83 3.90 6.70
N ARG A 245 23.87 4.81 6.83
CA ARG A 245 23.32 5.19 8.14
C ARG A 245 22.25 4.28 8.66
N ARG A 246 21.57 3.56 7.77
CA ARG A 246 20.34 2.82 8.09
C ARG A 246 19.29 3.71 8.77
N ARG A 247 19.23 4.96 8.34
CA ARG A 247 18.21 5.96 8.73
C ARG A 247 17.62 6.59 7.47
N VAL A 248 16.34 6.90 7.53
CA VAL A 248 15.65 7.57 6.43
C VAL A 248 16.23 8.98 6.26
N PRO A 249 16.74 9.35 5.07
CA PRO A 249 17.23 10.70 4.83
C PRO A 249 16.09 11.70 4.84
N ARG A 250 16.33 12.89 5.39
CA ARG A 250 15.46 14.04 5.18
C ARG A 250 15.60 14.49 3.73
N VAL A 251 14.49 14.76 3.06
CA VAL A 251 14.50 15.16 1.64
C VAL A 251 13.89 16.54 1.53
N ALA A 252 14.67 17.47 1.00
CA ALA A 252 14.25 18.79 0.54
C ALA A 252 14.51 18.91 -0.97
N ALA A 253 14.17 20.05 -1.57
CA ALA A 253 14.46 20.33 -2.98
C ALA A 253 14.79 21.80 -3.21
N CYS A 254 15.85 22.08 -3.98
CA CYS A 254 16.20 23.38 -4.51
C CYS A 254 17.14 23.20 -5.71
N GLY A 255 17.24 24.18 -6.59
CA GLY A 255 18.04 24.08 -7.81
C GLY A 255 17.57 22.95 -8.73
N SER A 256 16.27 22.70 -8.77
CA SER A 256 15.61 21.66 -9.58
C SER A 256 16.06 20.22 -9.27
N LYS A 257 16.52 19.95 -8.04
CA LYS A 257 16.95 18.61 -7.62
C LYS A 257 16.65 18.34 -6.15
N TYR A 258 16.68 17.08 -5.76
CA TYR A 258 16.62 16.68 -4.35
C TYR A 258 17.89 17.09 -3.62
N VAL A 259 17.73 17.45 -2.36
CA VAL A 259 18.82 17.73 -1.42
C VAL A 259 18.55 16.93 -0.15
N PHE A 260 19.57 16.24 0.36
CA PHE A 260 19.41 15.26 1.42
C PHE A 260 20.10 15.71 2.71
N ASP A 261 19.38 15.55 3.83
CA ASP A 261 19.84 15.84 5.20
C ASP A 261 20.40 17.26 5.41
N ALA A 262 20.30 18.16 4.43
CA ALA A 262 20.79 19.52 4.54
C ALA A 262 20.01 20.34 5.58
N GLU A 263 20.70 21.20 6.30
CA GLU A 263 20.12 22.18 7.23
C GLU A 263 20.13 23.55 6.59
N PHE A 264 18.97 24.15 6.45
CA PHE A 264 18.79 25.50 5.92
C PHE A 264 18.56 26.47 7.08
N LYS A 265 19.14 27.66 7.01
CA LYS A 265 19.05 28.68 8.04
C LYS A 265 17.61 29.11 8.33
N ASP A 266 16.81 29.26 7.27
CA ASP A 266 15.43 29.77 7.34
C ASP A 266 14.38 28.66 7.08
N GLY A 267 14.74 27.39 7.27
CA GLY A 267 13.89 26.24 6.98
C GLY A 267 14.00 25.75 5.55
N ASP A 268 13.26 24.68 5.22
CA ASP A 268 13.31 24.08 3.88
C ASP A 268 12.87 25.08 2.80
N PRO A 269 13.54 25.13 1.63
CA PRO A 269 13.23 26.07 0.55
C PRO A 269 11.78 25.97 0.09
N ASP A 270 11.12 27.12 -0.12
CA ASP A 270 9.74 27.17 -0.59
C ASP A 270 9.61 26.88 -2.08
N ASP A 271 10.59 27.29 -2.88
CA ASP A 271 10.62 27.04 -4.32
C ASP A 271 11.68 25.99 -4.67
N PRO A 272 11.29 24.77 -5.07
CA PRO A 272 12.22 23.72 -5.49
C PRO A 272 13.05 24.06 -6.72
N LEU A 273 12.63 25.02 -7.55
CA LEU A 273 13.35 25.41 -8.77
C LEU A 273 14.36 26.53 -8.53
N ALA A 274 14.14 27.35 -7.52
CA ALA A 274 15.07 28.42 -7.14
C ALA A 274 16.43 27.83 -6.69
N GLY A 275 17.48 28.64 -6.83
CA GLY A 275 18.81 28.29 -6.30
C GLY A 275 18.75 27.93 -4.83
N CYS A 276 19.60 26.99 -4.40
CA CYS A 276 19.60 26.61 -2.99
C CYS A 276 20.03 27.78 -2.09
N PRO A 277 19.28 28.05 -1.02
CA PRO A 277 19.70 29.02 0.02
C PRO A 277 21.00 28.57 0.72
N GLU A 278 21.57 29.45 1.54
CA GLU A 278 22.67 29.10 2.43
C GLU A 278 22.26 27.89 3.29
N ARG A 279 23.10 26.85 3.24
CA ARG A 279 22.83 25.59 3.92
C ARG A 279 24.11 24.96 4.45
N ILE A 280 23.94 24.14 5.47
CA ILE A 280 24.96 23.23 5.97
C ILE A 280 24.62 21.84 5.47
N ASP A 281 25.49 21.30 4.61
CA ASP A 281 25.38 19.90 4.18
C ASP A 281 26.10 19.02 5.21
N PRO A 282 25.44 18.00 5.75
CA PRO A 282 26.07 17.15 6.75
C PRO A 282 27.23 16.38 6.12
N SER A 283 28.40 16.55 6.66
CA SER A 283 29.57 15.75 6.28
C SER A 283 29.60 14.47 7.12
N ASP A 284 29.13 13.36 6.55
CA ASP A 284 29.32 12.04 7.15
C ASP A 284 30.50 11.35 6.45
N PRO A 285 31.64 11.17 7.14
CA PRO A 285 32.83 10.57 6.53
C PRO A 285 32.57 9.18 5.92
N ALA A 286 31.65 8.40 6.50
CA ALA A 286 31.32 7.06 5.98
C ALA A 286 30.48 7.15 4.69
N VAL A 287 29.57 8.11 4.57
CA VAL A 287 28.83 8.37 3.33
C VAL A 287 29.76 8.87 2.25
N VAL A 288 30.65 9.82 2.58
CA VAL A 288 31.67 10.35 1.64
C VAL A 288 32.60 9.24 1.16
N ALA A 289 33.08 8.38 2.07
CA ALA A 289 33.95 7.25 1.71
C ALA A 289 33.26 6.27 0.77
N LYS A 290 31.96 5.92 1.07
CA LYS A 290 31.17 5.06 0.18
C LYS A 290 31.00 5.70 -1.19
N SER A 291 30.56 6.95 -1.25
CA SER A 291 30.34 7.66 -2.52
C SER A 291 31.62 7.75 -3.36
N SER A 292 32.78 8.02 -2.74
CA SER A 292 34.08 8.08 -3.41
C SER A 292 34.53 6.71 -3.93
N ALA A 293 34.32 5.64 -3.13
CA ALA A 293 34.64 4.28 -3.54
C ALA A 293 33.75 3.83 -4.72
N ASP A 294 32.45 4.14 -4.65
CA ASP A 294 31.51 3.84 -5.71
C ASP A 294 31.82 4.61 -7.00
N GLU A 295 32.18 5.90 -6.90
CA GLU A 295 32.55 6.71 -8.06
C GLU A 295 33.82 6.15 -8.73
N LYS A 296 34.87 5.80 -7.95
CA LYS A 296 36.04 5.13 -8.48
C LYS A 296 35.69 3.85 -9.23
N LYS A 297 34.82 3.01 -8.63
CA LYS A 297 34.38 1.77 -9.25
C LYS A 297 33.54 2.00 -10.49
N TYR A 298 32.69 3.01 -10.49
CA TYR A 298 31.92 3.45 -11.66
C TYR A 298 32.86 3.83 -12.81
N GLN A 299 33.89 4.65 -12.57
CA GLN A 299 34.84 5.05 -13.61
C GLN A 299 35.57 3.86 -14.23
N GLU A 300 36.00 2.88 -13.41
CA GLU A 300 36.62 1.64 -13.89
C GLU A 300 35.69 0.83 -14.79
N LEU A 301 34.38 0.82 -14.48
CA LEU A 301 33.37 0.06 -15.20
C LEU A 301 32.85 0.81 -16.43
N ALA A 302 32.74 2.13 -16.38
CA ALA A 302 32.27 2.98 -17.47
C ALA A 302 33.14 2.90 -18.72
N ALA A 303 34.41 2.47 -18.57
CA ALA A 303 35.31 2.20 -19.69
C ALA A 303 34.98 0.88 -20.46
N LYS A 304 34.05 0.07 -19.95
CA LYS A 304 33.64 -1.19 -20.57
C LYS A 304 32.34 -1.02 -21.37
N ASP A 305 32.18 -1.85 -22.39
CA ASP A 305 30.91 -1.89 -23.13
C ASP A 305 29.85 -2.66 -22.32
N PHE A 306 28.69 -2.04 -22.19
CA PHE A 306 27.51 -2.64 -21.60
C PHE A 306 26.34 -2.51 -22.55
N THR A 307 25.50 -3.56 -22.61
CA THR A 307 24.18 -3.48 -23.22
C THR A 307 23.17 -3.33 -22.08
N PRO A 308 22.63 -2.12 -21.86
CA PRO A 308 21.66 -1.92 -20.79
C PRO A 308 20.34 -2.65 -21.09
N LEU A 309 19.67 -3.12 -20.05
CA LEU A 309 18.31 -3.63 -20.17
C LEU A 309 17.36 -2.47 -20.47
N ALA A 310 16.65 -2.56 -21.58
CA ALA A 310 15.73 -1.53 -22.04
C ALA A 310 14.28 -2.00 -21.90
N TYR A 311 13.60 -1.55 -20.86
CA TYR A 311 12.16 -1.78 -20.69
C TYR A 311 11.36 -0.86 -21.61
N GLN A 312 10.43 -1.42 -22.39
CA GLN A 312 9.54 -0.68 -23.27
C GLN A 312 8.18 -0.38 -22.61
N ASP A 313 7.64 -1.33 -21.87
CA ASP A 313 6.33 -1.24 -21.20
C ASP A 313 6.37 -1.87 -19.80
N GLY A 314 7.42 -1.59 -19.04
CA GLY A 314 7.58 -2.05 -17.67
C GLY A 314 8.15 -3.46 -17.51
N GLY A 315 8.10 -3.95 -16.29
CA GLY A 315 8.71 -5.21 -15.93
C GLY A 315 7.85 -6.09 -15.03
N MET A 316 8.36 -7.30 -14.85
CA MET A 316 7.80 -8.34 -14.01
C MET A 316 8.96 -9.11 -13.37
N HIS A 317 8.86 -9.42 -12.08
CA HIS A 317 9.89 -10.20 -11.40
C HIS A 317 10.07 -11.61 -12.05
N PRO A 318 11.29 -12.15 -12.12
CA PRO A 318 11.55 -13.45 -12.75
C PRO A 318 10.65 -14.58 -12.28
N THR A 319 10.32 -14.61 -10.99
CA THR A 319 9.38 -15.61 -10.42
C THR A 319 8.02 -15.59 -11.12
N PHE A 320 7.48 -14.41 -11.39
CA PHE A 320 6.17 -14.29 -12.05
C PHE A 320 6.26 -14.56 -13.55
N ARG A 321 7.38 -14.26 -14.19
CA ARG A 321 7.63 -14.65 -15.58
C ARG A 321 7.63 -16.16 -15.73
N ALA A 322 8.36 -16.88 -14.86
CA ALA A 322 8.37 -18.34 -14.86
C ALA A 322 6.96 -18.92 -14.62
N LEU A 323 6.23 -18.38 -13.64
CA LEU A 323 4.85 -18.80 -13.36
C LEU A 323 3.89 -18.50 -14.53
N LEU A 324 4.11 -17.41 -15.25
CA LEU A 324 3.32 -17.03 -16.42
C LEU A 324 3.58 -18.00 -17.59
N GLN A 325 4.84 -18.36 -17.84
CA GLN A 325 5.22 -19.34 -18.85
C GLN A 325 4.64 -20.73 -18.54
N GLU A 326 4.72 -21.15 -17.28
CA GLU A 326 4.25 -22.47 -16.84
C GLU A 326 2.71 -22.59 -16.83
N ASN A 327 2.00 -21.56 -16.39
CA ASN A 327 0.57 -21.66 -16.07
C ASN A 327 -0.33 -20.87 -17.02
N GLY A 328 0.21 -19.94 -17.80
CA GLY A 328 -0.55 -18.96 -18.57
C GLY A 328 -1.17 -17.86 -17.68
N ASP A 329 -1.68 -16.81 -18.32
CA ASP A 329 -2.16 -15.60 -17.67
C ASP A 329 -3.42 -15.80 -16.83
N VAL A 330 -4.37 -16.60 -17.29
CA VAL A 330 -5.63 -16.85 -16.58
C VAL A 330 -5.36 -17.53 -15.23
N LYS A 331 -4.62 -18.64 -15.25
CA LYS A 331 -4.28 -19.37 -14.03
C LYS A 331 -3.38 -18.57 -13.10
N LEU A 332 -2.46 -17.78 -13.65
CA LEU A 332 -1.63 -16.90 -12.84
C LEU A 332 -2.49 -15.82 -12.17
N ALA A 333 -3.42 -15.19 -12.89
CA ALA A 333 -4.34 -14.21 -12.32
C ALA A 333 -5.15 -14.79 -11.14
N GLU A 334 -5.64 -16.02 -11.28
CA GLU A 334 -6.37 -16.71 -10.21
C GLU A 334 -5.50 -17.03 -8.97
N LYS A 335 -4.21 -17.31 -9.19
CA LYS A 335 -3.27 -17.62 -8.10
C LYS A 335 -2.82 -16.39 -7.31
N VAL A 336 -2.73 -15.23 -7.95
CA VAL A 336 -2.10 -14.02 -7.38
C VAL A 336 -3.10 -13.03 -6.82
N SER A 337 -4.39 -13.15 -7.19
CA SER A 337 -5.43 -12.24 -6.74
C SER A 337 -6.78 -12.93 -6.55
N VAL A 338 -7.47 -12.54 -5.47
CA VAL A 338 -8.86 -12.95 -5.22
C VAL A 338 -9.85 -12.19 -6.12
N ILE A 339 -9.43 -11.06 -6.70
CA ILE A 339 -10.27 -10.19 -7.54
C ILE A 339 -10.35 -10.69 -8.99
N LYS A 340 -9.55 -11.67 -9.39
CA LYS A 340 -9.51 -12.24 -10.77
C LYS A 340 -9.34 -11.17 -11.87
N TYR A 341 -8.53 -10.14 -11.61
CA TYR A 341 -8.25 -9.11 -12.60
C TYR A 341 -7.23 -9.64 -13.62
N PRO A 342 -7.41 -9.38 -14.93
CA PRO A 342 -6.45 -9.80 -15.94
C PRO A 342 -5.06 -9.23 -15.67
N ILE A 343 -4.03 -10.06 -15.74
CA ILE A 343 -2.64 -9.59 -15.62
C ILE A 343 -2.32 -8.73 -16.85
N SER A 344 -1.91 -7.48 -16.61
CA SER A 344 -1.46 -6.65 -17.73
C SER A 344 -0.11 -7.18 -18.23
N ARG A 345 -0.03 -7.41 -19.53
CA ARG A 345 1.20 -7.79 -20.21
C ARG A 345 1.83 -6.55 -20.86
N PRO A 346 3.15 -6.54 -21.09
CA PRO A 346 3.75 -5.65 -22.07
C PRO A 346 2.98 -5.75 -23.40
N ALA A 347 2.86 -4.65 -24.11
CA ALA A 347 2.15 -4.61 -25.40
C ALA A 347 2.79 -5.57 -26.44
N SER A 348 4.05 -5.91 -26.25
CA SER A 348 4.74 -6.97 -27.02
C SER A 348 5.64 -7.79 -26.11
N ALA A 349 5.82 -9.08 -26.40
CA ALA A 349 6.77 -9.95 -25.72
C ALA A 349 8.23 -9.42 -25.83
N LEU A 350 8.53 -8.65 -26.87
CA LEU A 350 9.80 -7.96 -27.09
C LEU A 350 9.99 -6.74 -26.17
N ALA A 351 8.96 -6.29 -25.49
CA ALA A 351 9.05 -5.17 -24.55
C ALA A 351 9.69 -5.56 -23.21
N ASP A 352 9.68 -6.83 -22.85
CA ASP A 352 10.37 -7.36 -21.66
C ASP A 352 11.80 -7.77 -22.06
N PRO A 353 12.85 -7.09 -21.54
CA PRO A 353 14.23 -7.38 -21.90
C PRO A 353 14.69 -8.80 -21.49
N PHE A 354 13.91 -9.49 -20.68
CA PHE A 354 14.19 -10.88 -20.29
C PHE A 354 13.35 -11.91 -21.07
N GLY A 355 12.33 -11.46 -21.81
CA GLY A 355 11.43 -12.32 -22.57
C GLY A 355 11.92 -12.72 -23.96
N GLY A 356 13.08 -12.24 -24.40
CA GLY A 356 13.60 -12.41 -25.76
C GLY A 356 14.77 -13.38 -25.92
N LYS A 357 14.88 -14.37 -25.03
CA LYS A 357 15.86 -15.47 -25.18
C LYS A 357 15.12 -16.79 -25.15
N GLU A 358 14.55 -17.17 -26.27
CA GLU A 358 14.45 -18.53 -26.73
C GLU A 358 15.42 -18.76 -27.89
#